data_b3e12629280a651ec1f6f1dab209223d
#
_entry.id   b3e12629280a651ec1f6f1dab209223d
#
_cell.length_a   1.000
_cell.length_b   1.000
_cell.length_c   1.000
_cell.angle_alpha   90.00
_cell.angle_beta   90.00
_cell.angle_gamma   90.00
#
_symmetry.space_group_name_H-M   'P 1'
#
loop_
_entity.id
_entity.type
_entity.pdbx_description
1 polymer ?
#
loop_
_entity_poly.entity_id
_entity_poly.type
_entity_poly.pdbx_seq_one_letter_code
_entity_poly.pdbx_strand_id
1 'polypeptide(L)'
;MRKLLAILLVVALAVVGILIGRQSSRVDDNGHFLPPDTATLKTAKPVVRIYMENSGSMNGYVTTNSQFKNALGHLITKADGFYSGTRLDFINQGIFHTPMCDDLDNFVLNLNPASMQVGNTSSTDINKIFKMILDHTSRDTISVLVSDCMYDVDNVGNLLSAAATSTTGTFMKAIRRARDDKHEFATVIMQCMSEFSGNYYEGNQAIACNGQRPYYVIVMGNLEQVTDFCHYMELEDTATGLPGLTHKYMISSEPTWQLDNMTARIFASDFTNAVRIQANHDGLNVRKVTIDQEQSNFNFALGLGVSHLFADLSYLLDKDNYEVEPSQYKITDVNDEAKFTECDFFRHPICVQMVVLGQNYAPQLTLRLKNKVPAWVSECSYNKRLGMLPESHQSYAIYEMVEGIYSAFYNSMDTNSRDLFQLQVKFEGYE
;
A
#
# COMPACT_ATOMS: atom_id res chain seq x y z
N MET A 1 -46.83 -19.20 -15.21
CA MET A 1 -45.45 -19.54 -14.90
C MET A 1 -44.42 -18.88 -15.86
N ARG A 2 -44.50 -19.05 -17.18
CA ARG A 2 -43.49 -18.46 -18.13
C ARG A 2 -43.38 -16.93 -18.08
N LYS A 3 -44.45 -16.17 -17.88
CA LYS A 3 -44.40 -14.70 -17.76
C LYS A 3 -43.81 -14.21 -16.45
N LEU A 4 -43.97 -14.98 -15.36
CA LEU A 4 -43.35 -14.63 -14.06
C LEU A 4 -41.83 -14.88 -14.07
N LEU A 5 -41.37 -15.93 -14.75
CA LEU A 5 -39.96 -16.24 -14.92
C LEU A 5 -39.24 -15.19 -15.78
N ALA A 6 -39.90 -14.69 -16.82
CA ALA A 6 -39.32 -13.61 -17.66
C ALA A 6 -39.20 -12.30 -16.92
N ILE A 7 -40.16 -11.94 -16.05
CA ILE A 7 -40.09 -10.75 -15.21
C ILE A 7 -38.96 -10.86 -14.17
N LEU A 8 -38.83 -12.06 -13.54
CA LEU A 8 -37.74 -12.32 -12.60
C LEU A 8 -36.34 -12.25 -13.27
N LEU A 9 -36.23 -12.74 -14.51
CA LEU A 9 -34.96 -12.67 -15.27
C LEU A 9 -34.60 -11.24 -15.65
N VAL A 10 -35.58 -10.43 -16.06
CA VAL A 10 -35.37 -9.00 -16.39
C VAL A 10 -34.99 -8.20 -15.15
N VAL A 11 -35.61 -8.47 -13.99
CA VAL A 11 -35.27 -7.83 -12.72
C VAL A 11 -33.88 -8.27 -12.25
N ALA A 12 -33.51 -9.56 -12.39
CA ALA A 12 -32.18 -10.05 -12.07
C ALA A 12 -31.09 -9.42 -12.96
N LEU A 13 -31.36 -9.31 -14.29
CA LEU A 13 -30.43 -8.64 -15.22
C LEU A 13 -30.33 -7.13 -14.95
N ALA A 14 -31.41 -6.47 -14.55
CA ALA A 14 -31.38 -5.06 -14.16
C ALA A 14 -30.59 -4.84 -12.86
N VAL A 15 -30.73 -5.74 -11.89
CA VAL A 15 -29.97 -5.70 -10.63
C VAL A 15 -28.47 -5.97 -10.87
N VAL A 16 -28.14 -6.94 -11.73
CA VAL A 16 -26.76 -7.22 -12.14
C VAL A 16 -26.20 -6.04 -12.96
N GLY A 17 -26.98 -5.44 -13.86
CA GLY A 17 -26.58 -4.23 -14.61
C GLY A 17 -26.37 -3.02 -13.70
N ILE A 18 -27.15 -2.88 -12.63
CA ILE A 18 -26.97 -1.81 -11.62
C ILE A 18 -25.75 -2.08 -10.73
N LEU A 19 -25.44 -3.35 -10.44
CA LEU A 19 -24.24 -3.73 -9.68
C LEU A 19 -22.96 -3.59 -10.50
N ILE A 20 -23.01 -3.90 -11.81
CA ILE A 20 -21.88 -3.73 -12.72
C ILE A 20 -21.70 -2.25 -13.13
N GLY A 21 -22.80 -1.47 -13.26
CA GLY A 21 -22.77 -0.04 -13.57
C GLY A 21 -22.33 0.88 -12.42
N ARG A 22 -22.14 0.36 -11.21
CA ARG A 22 -21.70 1.13 -10.02
C ARG A 22 -20.22 1.08 -9.73
N GLN A 23 -19.43 0.43 -10.56
CA GLN A 23 -17.96 0.49 -10.51
C GLN A 23 -17.37 1.51 -11.50
N SER A 24 -18.19 2.49 -11.96
CA SER A 24 -17.70 3.55 -12.83
C SER A 24 -16.89 4.57 -12.02
N SER A 25 -15.61 4.59 -12.30
CA SER A 25 -14.64 5.70 -12.20
C SER A 25 -14.91 6.75 -11.11
N ARG A 26 -14.23 6.61 -9.99
CA ARG A 26 -14.09 7.65 -8.96
C ARG A 26 -13.05 8.73 -9.35
N VAL A 27 -13.02 9.11 -10.61
CA VAL A 27 -12.07 10.09 -11.13
C VAL A 27 -12.89 11.18 -11.82
N ASP A 28 -12.61 12.46 -11.53
CA ASP A 28 -13.24 13.57 -12.23
C ASP A 28 -12.74 13.70 -13.68
N ASP A 29 -13.35 14.59 -14.45
CA ASP A 29 -13.01 14.82 -15.86
C ASP A 29 -11.55 15.30 -16.06
N ASN A 30 -10.83 15.63 -14.97
CA ASN A 30 -9.45 16.08 -14.96
C ASN A 30 -8.49 14.98 -14.43
N GLY A 31 -8.98 13.77 -14.19
CA GLY A 31 -8.18 12.66 -13.68
C GLY A 31 -7.87 12.70 -12.18
N HIS A 32 -8.55 13.57 -11.41
CA HIS A 32 -8.42 13.58 -9.96
C HIS A 32 -9.35 12.53 -9.35
N PHE A 33 -8.84 11.76 -8.40
CA PHE A 33 -9.68 10.89 -7.58
C PHE A 33 -10.71 11.74 -6.85
N LEU A 34 -11.98 11.47 -7.12
CA LEU A 34 -13.05 12.04 -6.32
C LEU A 34 -13.01 11.39 -4.94
N PRO A 35 -13.14 12.20 -3.87
CA PRO A 35 -13.33 11.62 -2.55
C PRO A 35 -14.54 10.68 -2.60
N PRO A 36 -14.55 9.60 -1.79
CA PRO A 36 -15.66 8.66 -1.78
C PRO A 36 -16.95 9.44 -1.66
N ASP A 37 -17.88 9.17 -2.60
CA ASP A 37 -19.16 9.86 -2.65
C ASP A 37 -19.87 9.65 -1.31
N THR A 38 -19.94 10.68 -0.50
CA THR A 38 -20.58 10.65 0.82
C THR A 38 -22.06 10.21 0.75
N ALA A 39 -22.64 10.21 -0.44
CA ALA A 39 -24.00 9.75 -0.69
C ALA A 39 -24.11 8.21 -0.88
N THR A 40 -23.03 7.50 -1.21
CA THR A 40 -23.05 6.02 -1.38
C THR A 40 -22.65 5.24 -0.13
N LEU A 41 -22.07 5.90 0.88
CA LEU A 41 -21.76 5.30 2.18
C LEU A 41 -23.02 5.19 3.07
N LYS A 42 -24.01 4.41 2.64
CA LYS A 42 -25.10 3.94 3.51
C LYS A 42 -24.69 2.77 4.41
N THR A 43 -23.48 2.24 4.29
CA THR A 43 -22.84 1.39 5.29
C THR A 43 -22.25 2.29 6.36
N ALA A 44 -22.42 1.96 7.63
CA ALA A 44 -21.80 2.69 8.74
C ALA A 44 -20.31 2.87 8.45
N LYS A 45 -19.80 4.11 8.57
CA LYS A 45 -18.37 4.37 8.38
C LYS A 45 -17.57 3.48 9.33
N PRO A 46 -16.41 2.92 8.89
CA PRO A 46 -15.58 2.10 9.77
C PRO A 46 -15.10 2.91 10.97
N VAL A 47 -14.84 2.21 12.06
CA VAL A 47 -14.18 2.79 13.24
C VAL A 47 -12.67 2.82 13.00
N VAL A 48 -12.03 3.96 13.23
CA VAL A 48 -10.57 4.08 13.19
C VAL A 48 -10.02 3.94 14.60
N ARG A 49 -9.13 2.95 14.79
CA ARG A 49 -8.40 2.73 16.03
C ARG A 49 -6.93 3.01 15.84
N ILE A 50 -6.43 4.06 16.46
CA ILE A 50 -5.03 4.44 16.43
C ILE A 50 -4.37 3.90 17.71
N TYR A 51 -3.34 3.09 17.53
CA TYR A 51 -2.54 2.52 18.61
C TYR A 51 -1.15 3.17 18.56
N MET A 52 -0.84 3.96 19.57
CA MET A 52 0.47 4.56 19.70
C MET A 52 1.31 3.73 20.66
N GLU A 53 2.38 3.14 20.16
CA GLU A 53 3.34 2.45 21.01
C GLU A 53 4.01 3.45 21.95
N ASN A 54 4.18 3.07 23.21
CA ASN A 54 4.75 3.93 24.25
C ASN A 54 5.84 3.27 25.09
N SER A 55 6.67 2.45 24.42
CA SER A 55 7.91 1.93 25.03
C SER A 55 8.94 3.04 25.27
N GLY A 56 9.99 2.70 26.00
CA GLY A 56 11.06 3.65 26.34
C GLY A 56 11.75 4.25 25.12
N SER A 57 11.86 3.50 24.02
CA SER A 57 12.46 3.97 22.75
C SER A 57 11.63 5.08 22.09
N MET A 58 10.31 5.06 22.26
CA MET A 58 9.42 6.07 21.68
C MET A 58 9.53 7.45 22.36
N ASN A 59 10.09 7.53 23.57
CA ASN A 59 10.23 8.80 24.29
C ASN A 59 11.01 9.87 23.52
N GLY A 60 12.01 9.46 22.71
CA GLY A 60 12.84 10.37 21.95
C GLY A 60 12.11 11.14 20.86
N TYR A 61 10.99 10.64 20.36
CA TYR A 61 10.16 11.30 19.33
C TYR A 61 9.27 12.41 19.90
N VAL A 62 9.04 12.42 21.19
CA VAL A 62 8.09 13.33 21.86
C VAL A 62 8.74 14.40 22.73
N THR A 63 10.07 14.47 22.75
CA THR A 63 10.83 15.45 23.57
C THR A 63 10.78 16.86 23.00
N THR A 64 10.58 17.00 21.68
CA THR A 64 10.55 18.28 20.97
C THR A 64 9.32 18.37 20.06
N ASN A 65 9.11 19.52 19.41
CA ASN A 65 8.19 19.62 18.28
C ASN A 65 8.84 18.91 17.10
N SER A 66 8.50 17.66 16.92
CA SER A 66 9.09 16.77 15.92
C SER A 66 8.13 16.52 14.76
N GLN A 67 8.66 16.04 13.64
CA GLN A 67 7.83 15.59 12.52
C GLN A 67 6.92 14.44 12.93
N PHE A 68 7.33 13.61 13.88
CA PHE A 68 6.49 12.58 14.50
C PHE A 68 5.21 13.18 15.10
N LYS A 69 5.31 14.23 15.92
CA LYS A 69 4.13 14.89 16.48
C LYS A 69 3.25 15.52 15.41
N ASN A 70 3.86 16.13 14.40
CA ASN A 70 3.11 16.72 13.28
C ASN A 70 2.36 15.66 12.49
N ALA A 71 3.00 14.51 12.19
CA ALA A 71 2.36 13.39 11.50
C ALA A 71 1.23 12.77 12.33
N LEU A 72 1.46 12.60 13.64
CA LEU A 72 0.44 12.09 14.55
C LEU A 72 -0.76 13.04 14.63
N GLY A 73 -0.52 14.35 14.75
CA GLY A 73 -1.57 15.37 14.73
C GLY A 73 -2.37 15.36 13.43
N HIS A 74 -1.68 15.27 12.29
CA HIS A 74 -2.31 15.16 10.98
C HIS A 74 -3.20 13.92 10.88
N LEU A 75 -2.68 12.77 11.28
CA LEU A 75 -3.39 11.48 11.28
C LEU A 75 -4.66 11.55 12.14
N ILE A 76 -4.54 12.03 13.38
CA ILE A 76 -5.64 12.11 14.33
C ILE A 76 -6.71 13.08 13.84
N THR A 77 -6.33 14.30 13.46
CA THR A 77 -7.27 15.35 13.06
C THR A 77 -8.06 14.95 11.81
N LYS A 78 -7.38 14.41 10.79
CA LYS A 78 -8.07 13.93 9.58
C LYS A 78 -8.98 12.73 9.89
N ALA A 79 -8.49 11.75 10.68
CA ALA A 79 -9.31 10.59 11.01
C ALA A 79 -10.56 10.98 11.81
N ASP A 80 -10.42 11.83 12.82
CA ASP A 80 -11.56 12.29 13.64
C ASP A 80 -12.55 13.14 12.83
N GLY A 81 -12.05 13.99 11.95
CA GLY A 81 -12.89 14.82 11.08
C GLY A 81 -13.71 14.02 10.05
N PHE A 82 -13.27 12.83 9.64
CA PHE A 82 -13.95 12.05 8.60
C PHE A 82 -14.65 10.80 9.11
N TYR A 83 -14.06 10.07 10.07
CA TYR A 83 -14.60 8.81 10.59
C TYR A 83 -15.34 9.04 11.90
N SER A 84 -16.55 8.49 12.00
CA SER A 84 -17.29 8.51 13.27
C SER A 84 -16.73 7.44 14.19
N GLY A 85 -16.19 7.83 15.34
CA GLY A 85 -15.69 6.90 16.35
C GLY A 85 -14.20 6.62 16.25
N THR A 86 -13.43 7.61 15.80
CA THR A 86 -11.97 7.59 15.94
C THR A 86 -11.60 7.45 17.41
N ARG A 87 -10.70 6.51 17.69
CA ARG A 87 -10.21 6.23 19.04
C ARG A 87 -8.70 6.09 19.01
N LEU A 88 -8.05 6.66 20.02
CA LEU A 88 -6.63 6.52 20.25
C LEU A 88 -6.39 5.80 21.58
N ASP A 89 -5.43 4.87 21.56
CA ASP A 89 -4.98 4.15 22.75
C ASP A 89 -3.44 4.07 22.76
N PHE A 90 -2.83 4.06 23.94
CA PHE A 90 -1.45 3.61 24.09
C PHE A 90 -1.38 2.09 24.02
N ILE A 91 -0.30 1.57 23.45
CA ILE A 91 -0.07 0.13 23.37
C ILE A 91 1.37 -0.24 23.73
N ASN A 92 1.51 -1.22 24.60
CA ASN A 92 2.78 -1.86 24.95
C ASN A 92 2.53 -3.33 25.30
N GLN A 93 2.61 -3.76 26.56
CA GLN A 93 2.19 -5.12 26.98
C GLN A 93 0.67 -5.28 27.08
N GLY A 94 -0.09 -4.20 26.94
CA GLY A 94 -1.55 -4.11 26.92
C GLY A 94 -2.01 -2.91 26.11
N ILE A 95 -3.32 -2.77 25.94
CA ILE A 95 -3.97 -1.60 25.33
C ILE A 95 -4.48 -0.73 26.47
N PHE A 96 -4.11 0.54 26.48
CA PHE A 96 -4.41 1.47 27.56
C PHE A 96 -5.13 2.71 27.03
N HIS A 97 -6.40 2.83 27.39
CA HIS A 97 -7.15 4.05 27.20
C HIS A 97 -7.00 4.97 28.41
N THR A 98 -6.70 6.22 28.19
CA THR A 98 -6.50 7.22 29.24
C THR A 98 -7.32 8.47 28.94
N PRO A 99 -7.62 9.34 29.96
CA PRO A 99 -8.30 10.61 29.71
C PRO A 99 -7.60 11.52 28.69
N MET A 100 -6.27 11.40 28.55
CA MET A 100 -5.51 12.09 27.53
C MET A 100 -5.90 11.65 26.12
N CYS A 101 -6.26 10.37 25.95
CA CYS A 101 -6.70 9.81 24.67
C CYS A 101 -8.15 10.22 24.32
N ASP A 102 -8.92 10.75 25.23
CA ASP A 102 -10.28 11.26 24.97
C ASP A 102 -10.27 12.69 24.43
N ASP A 103 -9.16 13.42 24.57
CA ASP A 103 -9.00 14.79 24.09
C ASP A 103 -8.04 14.80 22.89
N LEU A 104 -8.58 14.37 21.74
CA LEU A 104 -7.80 14.20 20.50
C LEU A 104 -7.19 15.51 20.03
N ASP A 105 -7.88 16.64 20.20
CA ASP A 105 -7.41 17.96 19.78
C ASP A 105 -6.15 18.39 20.53
N ASN A 106 -6.09 18.07 21.84
CA ASN A 106 -4.97 18.43 22.70
C ASN A 106 -3.98 17.28 22.93
N PHE A 107 -4.27 16.08 22.41
CA PHE A 107 -3.42 14.91 22.63
C PHE A 107 -1.95 15.18 22.26
N VAL A 108 -1.71 15.65 21.03
CA VAL A 108 -0.36 15.91 20.50
C VAL A 108 0.34 17.02 21.27
N LEU A 109 -0.39 18.06 21.67
CA LEU A 109 0.17 19.19 22.45
C LEU A 109 0.66 18.74 23.84
N ASN A 110 -0.07 17.81 24.46
CA ASN A 110 0.26 17.28 25.79
C ASN A 110 1.22 16.11 25.76
N LEU A 111 1.55 15.60 24.55
CA LEU A 111 2.41 14.44 24.38
C LEU A 111 3.86 14.78 24.72
N ASN A 112 4.41 14.11 25.73
CA ASN A 112 5.79 14.27 26.20
C ASN A 112 6.25 12.96 26.90
N PRO A 113 7.55 12.81 27.24
CA PRO A 113 8.04 11.57 27.85
C PRO A 113 7.34 11.18 29.16
N ALA A 114 6.83 12.16 29.93
CA ALA A 114 6.11 11.85 31.19
C ALA A 114 4.70 11.32 30.90
N SER A 115 3.99 11.90 29.91
CA SER A 115 2.66 11.43 29.50
C SER A 115 2.70 10.06 28.82
N MET A 116 3.85 9.64 28.31
CA MET A 116 4.08 8.31 27.73
C MET A 116 4.20 7.19 28.77
N GLN A 117 4.35 7.51 30.06
CA GLN A 117 4.53 6.52 31.13
C GLN A 117 3.21 5.86 31.53
N VAL A 118 2.61 5.09 30.62
CA VAL A 118 1.36 4.36 30.79
C VAL A 118 1.60 2.87 30.57
N GLY A 119 1.18 2.04 31.52
CA GLY A 119 1.42 0.60 31.47
C GLY A 119 2.89 0.24 31.76
N ASN A 120 3.37 -0.85 31.19
CA ASN A 120 4.77 -1.27 31.30
C ASN A 120 5.54 -0.85 30.03
N THR A 121 6.36 0.18 30.18
CA THR A 121 7.14 0.79 29.09
C THR A 121 8.56 0.24 28.97
N SER A 122 8.93 -0.80 29.75
CA SER A 122 10.33 -1.28 29.86
C SER A 122 10.78 -2.10 28.64
N SER A 123 9.87 -2.85 28.02
CA SER A 123 10.15 -3.61 26.80
C SER A 123 8.87 -3.88 26.02
N THR A 124 8.99 -4.01 24.71
CA THR A 124 7.84 -4.26 23.83
C THR A 124 8.15 -5.38 22.85
N ASP A 125 7.27 -6.36 22.81
CA ASP A 125 7.30 -7.42 21.82
C ASP A 125 6.32 -7.04 20.69
N ILE A 126 6.85 -6.62 19.54
CA ILE A 126 6.06 -6.16 18.40
C ILE A 126 5.07 -7.23 17.90
N ASN A 127 5.40 -8.53 18.03
CA ASN A 127 4.48 -9.62 17.67
C ASN A 127 3.26 -9.67 18.60
N LYS A 128 3.46 -9.40 19.90
CA LYS A 128 2.33 -9.30 20.84
C LYS A 128 1.48 -8.07 20.53
N ILE A 129 2.09 -6.95 20.15
CA ILE A 129 1.37 -5.77 19.70
C ILE A 129 0.51 -6.11 18.47
N PHE A 130 1.08 -6.69 17.42
CA PHE A 130 0.31 -7.12 16.25
C PHE A 130 -0.83 -8.06 16.64
N LYS A 131 -0.56 -9.04 17.50
CA LYS A 131 -1.60 -9.95 17.96
C LYS A 131 -2.74 -9.21 18.66
N MET A 132 -2.45 -8.31 19.59
CA MET A 132 -3.46 -7.54 20.30
C MET A 132 -4.29 -6.67 19.33
N ILE A 133 -3.63 -5.95 18.43
CA ILE A 133 -4.30 -5.11 17.43
C ILE A 133 -5.21 -5.96 16.54
N LEU A 134 -4.66 -7.01 15.95
CA LEU A 134 -5.37 -7.86 15.01
C LEU A 134 -6.52 -8.62 15.66
N ASP A 135 -6.43 -8.97 16.94
CA ASP A 135 -7.54 -9.56 17.70
C ASP A 135 -8.71 -8.58 17.91
N HIS A 136 -8.46 -7.27 17.80
CA HIS A 136 -9.48 -6.21 17.88
C HIS A 136 -9.86 -5.63 16.51
N THR A 137 -9.22 -6.06 15.43
CA THR A 137 -9.53 -5.63 14.07
C THR A 137 -10.67 -6.49 13.51
N SER A 138 -11.80 -5.86 13.24
CA SER A 138 -12.97 -6.48 12.62
C SER A 138 -13.17 -5.97 11.19
N ARG A 139 -14.19 -6.47 10.49
CA ARG A 139 -14.55 -6.02 9.15
C ARG A 139 -14.73 -4.50 9.05
N ASP A 140 -15.31 -3.88 10.09
CA ASP A 140 -15.64 -2.45 10.10
C ASP A 140 -14.65 -1.65 10.98
N THR A 141 -13.40 -2.14 11.09
CA THR A 141 -12.37 -1.50 11.89
C THR A 141 -11.10 -1.31 11.06
N ILE A 142 -10.63 -0.07 10.98
CA ILE A 142 -9.31 0.28 10.49
C ILE A 142 -8.40 0.44 11.70
N SER A 143 -7.36 -0.38 11.79
CA SER A 143 -6.37 -0.34 12.85
C SER A 143 -5.08 0.31 12.36
N VAL A 144 -4.59 1.32 13.08
CA VAL A 144 -3.37 2.06 12.76
C VAL A 144 -2.39 1.91 13.91
N LEU A 145 -1.24 1.32 13.66
CA LEU A 145 -0.13 1.26 14.61
C LEU A 145 0.88 2.36 14.28
N VAL A 146 1.32 3.10 15.31
CA VAL A 146 2.43 4.06 15.23
C VAL A 146 3.52 3.61 16.20
N SER A 147 4.70 3.24 15.68
CA SER A 147 5.78 2.59 16.44
C SER A 147 7.13 2.75 15.75
N ASP A 148 8.23 2.69 16.47
CA ASP A 148 9.57 2.51 15.87
C ASP A 148 9.84 1.07 15.41
N CYS A 149 8.90 0.17 15.69
CA CYS A 149 8.89 -1.24 15.29
C CYS A 149 10.17 -2.00 15.67
N MET A 150 10.84 -1.60 16.73
CA MET A 150 12.05 -2.27 17.19
C MET A 150 11.72 -3.63 17.77
N TYR A 151 12.40 -4.67 17.26
CA TYR A 151 12.34 -5.99 17.85
C TYR A 151 13.21 -6.06 19.10
N ASP A 152 12.60 -6.05 20.28
CA ASP A 152 13.32 -6.33 21.53
C ASP A 152 13.41 -7.84 21.75
N VAL A 153 14.45 -8.45 21.19
CA VAL A 153 14.76 -9.88 21.38
C VAL A 153 16.13 -10.01 22.03
N ASP A 154 16.17 -10.60 23.22
CA ASP A 154 17.36 -10.72 24.05
C ASP A 154 18.49 -11.52 23.44
N ASN A 155 18.28 -12.31 22.36
CA ASN A 155 19.30 -13.18 21.76
C ASN A 155 19.26 -13.17 20.23
N VAL A 156 20.41 -12.89 19.63
CA VAL A 156 20.64 -12.79 18.18
C VAL A 156 20.71 -14.18 17.52
N GLY A 157 20.25 -14.29 16.29
CA GLY A 157 20.37 -15.46 15.44
C GLY A 157 19.05 -16.19 15.20
N ASN A 158 18.83 -17.34 15.81
CA ASN A 158 17.61 -18.14 15.60
C ASN A 158 16.31 -17.44 16.04
N LEU A 159 16.40 -16.36 16.81
CA LEU A 159 15.24 -15.63 17.30
C LEU A 159 14.64 -14.66 16.30
N LEU A 160 15.42 -14.06 15.39
CA LEU A 160 14.86 -13.22 14.31
C LEU A 160 14.01 -14.04 13.36
N SER A 161 14.48 -15.24 12.99
CA SER A 161 13.70 -16.18 12.17
C SER A 161 12.43 -16.65 12.91
N ALA A 162 12.52 -16.89 14.21
CA ALA A 162 11.36 -17.24 15.02
C ALA A 162 10.37 -16.08 15.16
N ALA A 163 10.87 -14.84 15.26
CA ALA A 163 10.05 -13.64 15.29
C ALA A 163 9.31 -13.43 13.96
N ALA A 164 9.99 -13.54 12.82
CA ALA A 164 9.36 -13.50 11.50
C ALA A 164 8.28 -14.58 11.36
N THR A 165 8.56 -15.82 11.79
CA THR A 165 7.58 -16.91 11.79
C THR A 165 6.37 -16.62 12.68
N SER A 166 6.57 -16.00 13.83
CA SER A 166 5.48 -15.58 14.74
C SER A 166 4.61 -14.50 14.11
N THR A 167 5.23 -13.50 13.45
CA THR A 167 4.53 -12.46 12.68
C THR A 167 3.70 -13.11 11.57
N THR A 168 4.29 -14.00 10.77
CA THR A 168 3.58 -14.76 9.73
C THR A 168 2.35 -15.46 10.30
N GLY A 169 2.50 -16.21 11.39
CA GLY A 169 1.39 -16.92 12.01
C GLY A 169 0.26 -15.99 12.52
N THR A 170 0.62 -14.83 13.02
CA THR A 170 -0.32 -13.82 13.53
C THR A 170 -1.14 -13.22 12.38
N PHE A 171 -0.50 -12.78 11.30
CA PHE A 171 -1.17 -12.22 10.14
C PHE A 171 -1.97 -13.27 9.36
N MET A 172 -1.49 -14.52 9.22
CA MET A 172 -2.27 -15.60 8.61
C MET A 172 -3.59 -15.85 9.33
N LYS A 173 -3.62 -15.73 10.66
CA LYS A 173 -4.87 -15.86 11.43
C LYS A 173 -5.83 -14.71 11.14
N ALA A 174 -5.33 -13.47 11.01
CA ALA A 174 -6.14 -12.31 10.68
C ALA A 174 -6.72 -12.42 9.25
N ILE A 175 -5.89 -12.78 8.27
CA ILE A 175 -6.31 -13.00 6.88
C ILE A 175 -7.36 -14.11 6.80
N ARG A 176 -7.18 -15.21 7.54
CA ARG A 176 -8.19 -16.30 7.57
C ARG A 176 -9.52 -15.81 8.15
N ARG A 177 -9.51 -15.06 9.26
CA ARG A 177 -10.74 -14.48 9.84
C ARG A 177 -11.44 -13.56 8.85
N ALA A 178 -10.69 -12.68 8.18
CA ALA A 178 -11.23 -11.80 7.16
C ALA A 178 -11.95 -12.59 6.05
N ARG A 179 -11.32 -13.66 5.56
CA ARG A 179 -11.90 -14.56 4.56
C ARG A 179 -13.17 -15.25 5.07
N ASP A 180 -13.17 -15.74 6.32
CA ASP A 180 -14.35 -16.36 6.95
C ASP A 180 -15.50 -15.34 7.05
N ASP A 181 -15.17 -14.06 7.31
CA ASP A 181 -16.10 -12.91 7.35
C ASP A 181 -16.40 -12.32 5.96
N LYS A 182 -15.94 -12.96 4.88
CA LYS A 182 -16.16 -12.60 3.47
C LYS A 182 -15.68 -11.19 3.10
N HIS A 183 -14.50 -10.84 3.52
CA HIS A 183 -13.80 -9.64 3.06
C HIS A 183 -12.31 -9.91 2.89
N GLU A 184 -11.66 -9.07 2.10
CA GLU A 184 -10.23 -9.12 1.88
C GLU A 184 -9.50 -8.28 2.93
N PHE A 185 -8.27 -8.68 3.25
CA PHE A 185 -7.44 -8.03 4.24
C PHE A 185 -6.26 -7.31 3.58
N ALA A 186 -5.93 -6.12 4.08
CA ALA A 186 -4.78 -5.36 3.62
C ALA A 186 -3.95 -4.82 4.78
N THR A 187 -2.68 -4.60 4.49
CA THR A 187 -1.72 -3.92 5.37
C THR A 187 -0.92 -2.93 4.57
N VAL A 188 -0.87 -1.67 5.01
CA VAL A 188 0.00 -0.63 4.45
C VAL A 188 1.08 -0.32 5.47
N ILE A 189 2.33 -0.38 5.07
CA ILE A 189 3.51 -0.10 5.88
C ILE A 189 4.16 1.16 5.35
N MET A 190 4.28 2.16 6.18
CA MET A 190 4.89 3.46 5.85
C MET A 190 6.06 3.71 6.80
N GLN A 191 7.24 4.01 6.24
CA GLN A 191 8.35 4.53 7.00
C GLN A 191 8.31 6.05 6.97
N CYS A 192 8.45 6.65 8.14
CA CYS A 192 8.54 8.09 8.31
C CYS A 192 9.82 8.43 9.08
N MET A 193 10.42 9.58 8.77
CA MET A 193 11.59 10.10 9.48
C MET A 193 11.19 11.25 10.39
N SER A 194 11.81 11.31 11.56
CA SER A 194 11.58 12.40 12.53
C SER A 194 12.80 12.73 13.33
N GLU A 195 12.86 13.97 13.83
CA GLU A 195 13.76 14.36 14.88
C GLU A 195 13.55 13.47 16.09
N PHE A 196 14.66 13.03 16.66
CA PHE A 196 14.72 12.17 17.81
C PHE A 196 15.75 12.72 18.81
N SER A 197 15.36 12.82 20.07
CA SER A 197 16.29 13.19 21.15
C SER A 197 15.99 12.34 22.37
N GLY A 198 16.77 11.29 22.56
CA GLY A 198 16.53 10.30 23.63
C GLY A 198 17.53 9.17 23.61
N ASN A 199 17.10 8.02 24.11
CA ASN A 199 17.89 6.80 24.08
C ASN A 199 17.38 5.86 22.98
N TYR A 200 18.30 5.46 22.11
CA TYR A 200 18.14 4.30 21.26
C TYR A 200 18.49 3.05 22.06
N TYR A 201 17.67 2.02 22.00
CA TYR A 201 17.90 0.79 22.76
C TYR A 201 18.33 -0.34 21.82
N GLU A 202 19.44 -0.98 22.12
CA GLU A 202 19.90 -2.19 21.47
C GLU A 202 19.94 -3.32 22.50
N GLY A 203 18.87 -4.09 22.59
CA GLY A 203 18.62 -4.97 23.73
C GLY A 203 18.54 -4.14 25.03
N ASN A 204 19.30 -4.52 26.05
CA ASN A 204 19.32 -3.80 27.34
C ASN A 204 20.29 -2.60 27.36
N GLN A 205 20.93 -2.24 26.26
CA GLN A 205 21.86 -1.11 26.19
C GLN A 205 21.15 0.14 25.70
N ALA A 206 21.21 1.21 26.49
CA ALA A 206 20.75 2.52 26.11
C ALA A 206 21.90 3.32 25.48
N ILE A 207 21.74 3.78 24.25
CA ILE A 207 22.71 4.60 23.53
C ILE A 207 22.07 5.97 23.28
N ALA A 208 22.67 7.04 23.82
CA ALA A 208 22.15 8.38 23.63
C ALA A 208 22.16 8.73 22.14
N CYS A 209 21.03 9.21 21.64
CA CYS A 209 20.83 9.54 20.24
C CYS A 209 20.14 10.91 20.11
N ASN A 210 20.75 11.77 19.28
CA ASN A 210 20.15 13.03 18.85
C ASN A 210 20.31 13.13 17.34
N GLY A 211 19.19 13.20 16.61
CA GLY A 211 19.21 13.27 15.14
C GLY A 211 17.94 12.77 14.52
N GLN A 212 18.00 12.33 13.29
CA GLN A 212 16.87 11.74 12.57
C GLN A 212 16.77 10.23 12.87
N ARG A 213 15.56 9.77 13.14
CA ARG A 213 15.28 8.33 13.35
C ARG A 213 13.97 7.94 12.63
N PRO A 214 13.89 6.71 12.10
CA PRO A 214 12.70 6.22 11.46
C PRO A 214 11.67 5.75 12.50
N TYR A 215 10.41 5.95 12.18
CA TYR A 215 9.26 5.29 12.81
C TYR A 215 8.32 4.80 11.70
N TYR A 216 7.36 3.99 12.07
CA TYR A 216 6.45 3.36 11.11
C TYR A 216 5.01 3.64 11.47
N VAL A 217 4.21 3.88 10.44
CA VAL A 217 2.76 3.92 10.50
C VAL A 217 2.25 2.72 9.72
N ILE A 218 1.56 1.80 10.41
CA ILE A 218 1.07 0.55 9.81
C ILE A 218 -0.44 0.53 9.89
N VAL A 219 -1.10 0.56 8.72
CA VAL A 219 -2.56 0.53 8.60
C VAL A 219 -3.01 -0.88 8.24
N MET A 220 -3.97 -1.43 8.98
CA MET A 220 -4.43 -2.81 8.84
C MET A 220 -5.96 -2.88 8.88
N GLY A 221 -6.56 -3.73 8.05
CA GLY A 221 -8.01 -3.95 8.06
C GLY A 221 -8.56 -4.48 6.74
N ASN A 222 -9.85 -4.26 6.52
CA ASN A 222 -10.52 -4.58 5.27
C ASN A 222 -9.89 -3.81 4.11
N LEU A 223 -9.57 -4.50 3.01
CA LEU A 223 -8.87 -3.95 1.85
C LEU A 223 -9.52 -2.67 1.31
N GLU A 224 -10.83 -2.68 1.08
CA GLU A 224 -11.54 -1.52 0.55
C GLU A 224 -11.45 -0.33 1.51
N GLN A 225 -11.67 -0.56 2.80
CA GLN A 225 -11.63 0.48 3.82
C GLN A 225 -10.21 1.03 4.04
N VAL A 226 -9.19 0.16 4.03
CA VAL A 226 -7.78 0.57 4.15
C VAL A 226 -7.38 1.42 2.95
N THR A 227 -7.79 1.03 1.75
CA THR A 227 -7.53 1.80 0.52
C THR A 227 -8.20 3.17 0.58
N ASP A 228 -9.49 3.21 0.90
CA ASP A 228 -10.24 4.48 1.02
C ASP A 228 -9.65 5.37 2.12
N PHE A 229 -9.22 4.79 3.25
CA PHE A 229 -8.56 5.51 4.33
C PHE A 229 -7.26 6.15 3.87
N CYS A 230 -6.39 5.38 3.22
CA CYS A 230 -5.11 5.88 2.75
C CYS A 230 -5.27 6.99 1.71
N HIS A 231 -6.22 6.86 0.78
CA HIS A 231 -6.54 7.91 -0.19
C HIS A 231 -7.09 9.17 0.49
N TYR A 232 -8.05 9.02 1.40
CA TYR A 232 -8.60 10.16 2.13
C TYR A 232 -7.54 10.89 2.95
N MET A 233 -6.62 10.15 3.55
CA MET A 233 -5.50 10.70 4.31
C MET A 233 -4.39 11.25 3.40
N GLU A 234 -4.52 11.12 2.07
CA GLU A 234 -3.51 11.52 1.07
C GLU A 234 -2.14 10.86 1.32
N LEU A 235 -2.13 9.65 1.87
CA LEU A 235 -0.89 8.97 2.27
C LEU A 235 -0.03 8.54 1.07
N GLU A 236 -0.57 8.57 -0.14
CA GLU A 236 0.17 8.36 -1.38
C GLU A 236 1.07 9.54 -1.77
N ASP A 237 0.75 10.75 -1.30
CA ASP A 237 1.48 11.96 -1.66
C ASP A 237 2.54 12.29 -0.59
N THR A 238 3.81 12.36 -1.00
CA THR A 238 4.91 12.71 -0.10
C THR A 238 4.95 14.18 0.29
N ALA A 239 4.24 15.04 -0.45
CA ALA A 239 4.20 16.48 -0.18
C ALA A 239 3.04 16.88 0.76
N THR A 240 1.87 16.25 0.60
CA THR A 240 0.64 16.58 1.34
C THR A 240 0.21 15.49 2.33
N GLY A 241 0.84 14.32 2.28
CA GLY A 241 0.59 13.18 3.16
C GLY A 241 1.21 13.32 4.54
N LEU A 242 1.67 12.21 5.11
CA LEU A 242 2.27 12.22 6.44
C LEU A 242 3.60 12.98 6.45
N PRO A 243 3.77 13.98 7.33
CA PRO A 243 5.05 14.63 7.53
C PRO A 243 6.16 13.60 7.82
N GLY A 244 7.26 13.70 7.06
CA GLY A 244 8.40 12.80 7.19
C GLY A 244 8.27 11.46 6.48
N LEU A 245 7.18 11.21 5.73
CA LEU A 245 7.02 9.99 4.92
C LEU A 245 8.18 9.84 3.91
N THR A 246 8.86 8.70 3.97
CA THR A 246 9.97 8.36 3.07
C THR A 246 9.65 7.18 2.18
N HIS A 247 8.99 6.16 2.72
CA HIS A 247 8.68 4.92 2.01
C HIS A 247 7.28 4.42 2.33
N LYS A 248 6.67 3.74 1.36
CA LYS A 248 5.36 3.12 1.52
C LYS A 248 5.27 1.78 0.78
N TYR A 249 4.54 0.85 1.35
CA TYR A 249 4.35 -0.48 0.79
C TYR A 249 3.00 -1.05 1.22
N MET A 250 2.19 -1.49 0.27
CA MET A 250 0.90 -2.14 0.52
C MET A 250 0.95 -3.62 0.17
N ILE A 251 0.38 -4.44 1.04
CA ILE A 251 0.17 -5.87 0.84
C ILE A 251 -1.30 -6.16 1.07
N SER A 252 -1.92 -6.97 0.21
CA SER A 252 -3.33 -7.38 0.31
C SER A 252 -3.52 -8.84 0.01
N SER A 253 -4.63 -9.41 0.49
CA SER A 253 -4.99 -10.82 0.27
C SER A 253 -5.56 -11.10 -1.12
N GLU A 254 -5.88 -10.07 -1.89
CA GLU A 254 -6.28 -10.13 -3.30
C GLU A 254 -5.51 -9.09 -4.12
N PRO A 255 -5.32 -9.30 -5.44
CA PRO A 255 -4.76 -8.28 -6.31
C PRO A 255 -5.65 -7.04 -6.27
N THR A 256 -5.06 -5.92 -5.93
CA THR A 256 -5.82 -4.72 -5.60
C THR A 256 -6.45 -4.07 -6.81
N TRP A 257 -5.95 -4.31 -8.04
CA TRP A 257 -6.34 -3.49 -9.16
C TRP A 257 -6.31 -4.26 -10.48
N GLN A 258 -7.46 -4.38 -11.09
CA GLN A 258 -7.53 -4.45 -12.54
C GLN A 258 -7.48 -2.99 -13.02
N LEU A 259 -6.43 -2.63 -13.74
CA LEU A 259 -6.39 -1.35 -14.43
C LEU A 259 -7.53 -1.36 -15.45
N ASP A 260 -8.46 -0.45 -15.27
CA ASP A 260 -9.53 -0.22 -16.24
C ASP A 260 -9.04 0.69 -17.38
N ASN A 261 -9.92 0.98 -18.32
CA ASN A 261 -9.62 1.81 -19.46
C ASN A 261 -9.27 3.27 -19.10
N MET A 262 -9.54 3.68 -17.86
CA MET A 262 -9.24 5.02 -17.35
C MET A 262 -7.80 5.13 -16.84
N THR A 263 -7.19 4.01 -16.44
CA THR A 263 -5.87 3.96 -15.82
C THR A 263 -4.78 3.40 -16.71
N ALA A 264 -5.11 2.93 -17.91
CA ALA A 264 -4.14 2.42 -18.88
C ALA A 264 -4.48 2.84 -20.31
N ARG A 265 -3.47 3.26 -21.08
CA ARG A 265 -3.63 3.67 -22.48
C ARG A 265 -2.44 3.26 -23.33
N ILE A 266 -2.70 2.84 -24.57
CA ILE A 266 -1.66 2.61 -25.59
C ILE A 266 -1.36 3.93 -26.30
N PHE A 267 -0.07 4.27 -26.40
CA PHE A 267 0.44 5.39 -27.17
C PHE A 267 1.13 4.88 -28.42
N ALA A 268 0.65 5.39 -29.56
CA ALA A 268 1.06 4.88 -30.87
C ALA A 268 1.99 5.83 -31.61
N SER A 269 2.04 7.13 -31.29
CA SER A 269 2.57 8.13 -32.21
C SER A 269 4.08 8.33 -32.15
N ASP A 270 4.68 8.47 -30.96
CA ASP A 270 6.07 8.92 -30.87
C ASP A 270 7.07 7.82 -30.47
N PHE A 271 6.59 6.64 -30.11
CA PHE A 271 7.39 5.55 -29.53
C PHE A 271 7.32 4.24 -30.31
N THR A 272 6.68 4.27 -31.45
CA THR A 272 6.45 3.08 -32.25
C THR A 272 7.07 3.24 -33.65
N ASN A 273 7.71 2.19 -34.09
CA ASN A 273 8.08 2.03 -35.49
C ASN A 273 6.91 1.44 -36.34
N ALA A 274 5.76 1.22 -35.71
CA ALA A 274 4.56 0.82 -36.47
C ALA A 274 4.08 1.98 -37.35
N VAL A 275 3.73 1.65 -38.58
CA VAL A 275 3.20 2.63 -39.52
C VAL A 275 1.85 3.15 -39.05
N ARG A 276 1.07 2.33 -38.36
CA ARG A 276 -0.22 2.71 -37.82
C ARG A 276 -0.71 1.75 -36.73
N ILE A 277 -1.16 2.30 -35.61
CA ILE A 277 -1.94 1.59 -34.58
C ILE A 277 -3.32 2.25 -34.51
N GLN A 278 -4.39 1.44 -34.62
CA GLN A 278 -5.77 1.87 -34.41
C GLN A 278 -6.28 1.21 -33.13
N ALA A 279 -6.35 1.98 -32.07
CA ALA A 279 -6.95 1.55 -30.80
C ALA A 279 -8.47 1.79 -30.80
N ASN A 280 -9.19 0.99 -30.04
CA ASN A 280 -10.57 1.25 -29.70
C ASN A 280 -10.70 2.47 -28.81
N HIS A 281 -11.94 2.91 -28.56
CA HIS A 281 -12.25 4.05 -27.71
C HIS A 281 -11.79 3.84 -26.25
N ASP A 282 -11.65 2.58 -25.83
CA ASP A 282 -11.11 2.20 -24.52
C ASP A 282 -9.57 2.31 -24.43
N GLY A 283 -8.89 2.56 -25.56
CA GLY A 283 -7.43 2.75 -25.60
C GLY A 283 -6.61 1.47 -25.42
N LEU A 284 -7.21 0.33 -25.06
CA LEU A 284 -6.52 -0.93 -24.75
C LEU A 284 -6.73 -2.03 -25.80
N ASN A 285 -7.83 -1.97 -26.54
CA ASN A 285 -8.08 -2.90 -27.63
C ASN A 285 -7.55 -2.33 -28.94
N VAL A 286 -6.53 -2.96 -29.49
CA VAL A 286 -5.92 -2.56 -30.75
C VAL A 286 -6.61 -3.29 -31.89
N ARG A 287 -7.28 -2.56 -32.78
CA ARG A 287 -8.01 -3.15 -33.95
C ARG A 287 -7.10 -3.52 -35.09
N LYS A 288 -6.08 -2.74 -35.34
CA LYS A 288 -5.19 -2.95 -36.47
C LYS A 288 -3.79 -2.44 -36.16
N VAL A 289 -2.80 -3.26 -36.45
CA VAL A 289 -1.40 -2.89 -36.47
C VAL A 289 -0.88 -3.02 -37.88
N THR A 290 -0.39 -1.93 -38.47
CA THR A 290 0.31 -1.95 -39.75
C THR A 290 1.77 -1.71 -39.52
N ILE A 291 2.63 -2.64 -39.90
CA ILE A 291 4.07 -2.58 -39.71
C ILE A 291 4.74 -2.44 -41.07
N ASP A 292 5.85 -1.71 -41.08
CA ASP A 292 6.72 -1.69 -42.26
C ASP A 292 7.35 -3.07 -42.41
N GLN A 293 7.17 -3.67 -43.62
CA GLN A 293 7.64 -5.03 -43.92
C GLN A 293 9.17 -5.20 -43.83
N GLU A 294 9.92 -4.10 -43.80
CA GLU A 294 11.37 -4.11 -43.65
C GLU A 294 11.81 -4.19 -42.15
N GLN A 295 10.87 -4.04 -41.21
CA GLN A 295 11.16 -4.03 -39.79
C GLN A 295 10.76 -5.34 -39.11
N SER A 296 11.69 -5.94 -38.42
CA SER A 296 11.48 -7.20 -37.69
C SER A 296 10.88 -7.02 -36.30
N ASN A 297 10.76 -5.79 -35.80
CA ASN A 297 10.31 -5.47 -34.45
C ASN A 297 9.21 -4.42 -34.49
N PHE A 298 8.28 -4.54 -33.55
CA PHE A 298 7.22 -3.60 -33.33
C PHE A 298 7.32 -3.03 -31.89
N ASN A 299 7.38 -1.71 -31.77
CA ASN A 299 7.47 -1.03 -30.48
C ASN A 299 6.19 -0.24 -30.23
N PHE A 300 5.72 -0.25 -29.01
CA PHE A 300 4.65 0.62 -28.53
C PHE A 300 4.86 0.96 -27.06
N ALA A 301 4.19 1.99 -26.57
CA ALA A 301 4.21 2.38 -25.17
C ALA A 301 2.83 2.19 -24.53
N LEU A 302 2.83 1.77 -23.27
CA LEU A 302 1.65 1.76 -22.40
C LEU A 302 1.81 2.85 -21.35
N GLY A 303 0.87 3.80 -21.31
CA GLY A 303 0.73 4.71 -20.19
C GLY A 303 -0.11 4.05 -19.09
N LEU A 304 0.38 4.06 -17.87
CA LEU A 304 -0.28 3.46 -16.72
C LEU A 304 -0.50 4.51 -15.64
N GLY A 305 -1.74 4.70 -15.24
CA GLY A 305 -2.11 5.54 -14.09
C GLY A 305 -2.02 4.75 -12.80
N VAL A 306 -0.85 4.71 -12.19
CA VAL A 306 -0.58 3.88 -11.00
C VAL A 306 -0.36 4.69 -9.71
N SER A 307 -0.71 5.96 -9.71
CA SER A 307 -0.56 6.85 -8.54
C SER A 307 -1.33 6.36 -7.30
N HIS A 308 -2.37 5.56 -7.50
CA HIS A 308 -3.17 4.97 -6.44
C HIS A 308 -2.55 3.71 -5.81
N LEU A 309 -1.47 3.19 -6.38
CA LEU A 309 -0.74 2.10 -5.76
C LEU A 309 0.12 2.63 -4.62
N PHE A 310 -0.04 2.03 -3.43
CA PHE A 310 0.77 2.37 -2.27
C PHE A 310 2.14 1.69 -2.37
N ALA A 311 2.93 2.11 -3.35
CA ALA A 311 4.29 1.68 -3.58
C ALA A 311 5.16 2.90 -3.91
N ASP A 312 6.44 2.82 -3.60
CA ASP A 312 7.39 3.87 -3.93
C ASP A 312 7.56 4.01 -5.44
N LEU A 313 7.80 5.24 -5.91
CA LEU A 313 8.06 5.49 -7.32
C LEU A 313 9.24 4.66 -7.84
N SER A 314 10.30 4.50 -7.05
CA SER A 314 11.45 3.65 -7.40
C SER A 314 11.06 2.18 -7.66
N TYR A 315 10.09 1.64 -6.90
CA TYR A 315 9.55 0.31 -7.14
C TYR A 315 8.76 0.24 -8.45
N LEU A 316 7.94 1.26 -8.71
CA LEU A 316 7.10 1.35 -9.91
C LEU A 316 7.93 1.57 -11.18
N LEU A 317 9.09 2.20 -11.09
CA LEU A 317 10.00 2.44 -12.22
C LEU A 317 10.99 1.31 -12.46
N ASP A 318 11.09 0.34 -11.57
CA ASP A 318 11.96 -0.82 -11.77
C ASP A 318 11.30 -1.86 -12.69
N LYS A 319 11.81 -1.96 -13.93
CA LYS A 319 11.30 -2.91 -14.93
C LYS A 319 11.33 -4.38 -14.49
N ASP A 320 12.23 -4.75 -13.56
CA ASP A 320 12.38 -6.10 -13.07
C ASP A 320 11.25 -6.51 -12.11
N ASN A 321 10.40 -5.54 -11.71
CA ASN A 321 9.17 -5.80 -10.98
C ASN A 321 7.99 -6.14 -11.90
N TYR A 322 8.16 -6.02 -13.21
CA TYR A 322 7.11 -6.33 -14.18
C TYR A 322 7.37 -7.66 -14.88
N GLU A 323 6.29 -8.34 -15.22
CA GLU A 323 6.29 -9.49 -16.13
C GLU A 323 5.36 -9.22 -17.29
N VAL A 324 5.76 -9.69 -18.47
CA VAL A 324 4.95 -9.64 -19.67
C VAL A 324 4.87 -11.02 -20.32
N GLU A 325 3.67 -11.41 -20.71
CA GLU A 325 3.39 -12.66 -21.41
C GLU A 325 2.56 -12.40 -22.68
N PRO A 326 2.77 -13.16 -23.75
CA PRO A 326 3.78 -14.21 -23.90
C PRO A 326 5.17 -13.64 -24.21
N SER A 327 6.20 -14.50 -24.26
CA SER A 327 7.62 -14.15 -24.40
C SER A 327 8.00 -13.41 -25.69
N GLN A 328 7.08 -13.29 -26.65
CA GLN A 328 7.24 -12.44 -27.84
C GLN A 328 7.26 -10.95 -27.48
N TYR A 329 6.69 -10.60 -26.32
CA TYR A 329 6.72 -9.25 -25.77
C TYR A 329 7.86 -9.10 -24.77
N LYS A 330 8.49 -7.92 -24.76
CA LYS A 330 9.56 -7.60 -23.83
C LYS A 330 9.45 -6.15 -23.39
N ILE A 331 9.58 -5.94 -22.08
CA ILE A 331 9.70 -4.60 -21.52
C ILE A 331 11.13 -4.12 -21.76
N THR A 332 11.28 -2.98 -22.40
CA THR A 332 12.59 -2.37 -22.66
C THR A 332 12.93 -1.30 -21.66
N ASP A 333 11.93 -0.50 -21.27
CA ASP A 333 12.10 0.62 -20.36
C ASP A 333 10.81 0.89 -19.59
N VAL A 334 10.95 1.44 -18.38
CA VAL A 334 9.87 1.96 -17.53
C VAL A 334 10.34 3.30 -16.98
N ASN A 335 9.62 4.38 -17.28
CA ASN A 335 9.98 5.70 -16.83
C ASN A 335 8.74 6.57 -16.59
N ASP A 336 8.92 7.68 -15.86
CA ASP A 336 7.90 8.69 -15.55
C ASP A 336 8.09 9.98 -16.37
N GLU A 337 8.89 9.92 -17.44
CA GLU A 337 9.16 11.10 -18.25
C GLU A 337 7.86 11.65 -18.88
N ALA A 338 7.59 12.91 -18.57
CA ALA A 338 6.45 13.68 -19.10
C ALA A 338 6.51 13.97 -20.63
N LYS A 339 7.29 13.20 -21.39
CA LYS A 339 7.30 13.25 -22.85
C LYS A 339 5.97 12.87 -23.49
N PHE A 340 5.07 12.34 -22.69
CA PHE A 340 3.74 11.94 -23.10
C PHE A 340 2.77 13.08 -22.79
N THR A 341 2.77 14.11 -23.61
CA THR A 341 1.82 15.24 -23.52
C THR A 341 0.35 14.81 -23.60
N GLU A 342 0.08 13.59 -24.04
CA GLU A 342 -1.24 12.96 -24.02
C GLU A 342 -1.57 12.27 -22.69
N CYS A 343 -0.60 12.24 -21.75
CA CYS A 343 -0.78 11.63 -20.42
C CYS A 343 -1.23 12.62 -19.33
N ASP A 344 -1.68 13.82 -19.68
CA ASP A 344 -2.25 14.79 -18.72
C ASP A 344 -3.42 14.21 -17.89
N PHE A 345 -3.97 13.07 -18.30
CA PHE A 345 -4.97 12.32 -17.56
C PHE A 345 -4.40 11.58 -16.33
N PHE A 346 -3.09 11.37 -16.25
CA PHE A 346 -2.48 10.59 -15.18
C PHE A 346 -1.57 11.50 -14.37
N ARG A 347 -1.86 11.63 -13.09
CA ARG A 347 -1.11 12.49 -12.17
C ARG A 347 0.39 12.13 -12.08
N HIS A 348 0.71 10.86 -12.35
CA HIS A 348 2.07 10.33 -12.47
C HIS A 348 2.06 9.19 -13.51
N PRO A 349 2.13 9.50 -14.80
CA PRO A 349 2.11 8.46 -15.82
C PRO A 349 3.42 7.67 -15.78
N ILE A 350 3.31 6.40 -15.53
CA ILE A 350 4.41 5.45 -15.79
C ILE A 350 4.21 4.95 -17.20
N CYS A 351 5.21 5.20 -18.04
CA CYS A 351 5.20 4.75 -19.41
C CYS A 351 6.06 3.50 -19.54
N VAL A 352 5.43 2.41 -19.92
CA VAL A 352 6.10 1.16 -20.21
C VAL A 352 6.34 1.07 -21.71
N GLN A 353 7.60 1.13 -22.13
CA GLN A 353 7.94 0.81 -23.51
C GLN A 353 8.05 -0.69 -23.68
N MET A 354 7.40 -1.23 -24.70
CA MET A 354 7.43 -2.65 -24.98
C MET A 354 7.92 -2.89 -26.39
N VAL A 355 8.84 -3.83 -26.54
CA VAL A 355 9.31 -4.28 -27.86
C VAL A 355 8.72 -5.65 -28.14
N VAL A 356 8.03 -5.77 -29.25
CA VAL A 356 7.56 -7.04 -29.78
C VAL A 356 8.67 -7.61 -30.65
N LEU A 357 9.14 -8.79 -30.31
CA LEU A 357 10.16 -9.50 -31.11
C LEU A 357 9.47 -10.41 -32.14
N GLY A 358 9.66 -10.09 -33.42
CA GLY A 358 9.26 -10.95 -34.54
C GLY A 358 7.95 -10.55 -35.23
N GLN A 359 7.69 -11.20 -36.38
CA GLN A 359 6.51 -10.94 -37.22
C GLN A 359 5.21 -11.59 -36.76
N ASN A 360 5.30 -12.54 -35.81
CA ASN A 360 4.15 -13.25 -35.27
C ASN A 360 3.74 -12.63 -33.93
N TYR A 361 2.73 -11.76 -33.92
CA TYR A 361 2.16 -11.23 -32.70
C TYR A 361 1.28 -12.27 -32.02
N ALA A 362 1.36 -12.33 -30.71
CA ALA A 362 0.30 -12.96 -29.95
C ALA A 362 -0.94 -12.03 -29.95
N PRO A 363 -2.15 -12.59 -30.07
CA PRO A 363 -3.38 -11.76 -30.12
C PRO A 363 -3.70 -11.08 -28.78
N GLN A 364 -2.99 -11.44 -27.73
CA GLN A 364 -3.16 -10.87 -26.39
C GLN A 364 -1.82 -10.81 -25.68
N LEU A 365 -1.63 -9.72 -24.98
CA LEU A 365 -0.53 -9.46 -24.07
C LEU A 365 -1.09 -9.35 -22.65
N THR A 366 -0.42 -9.94 -21.68
CA THR A 366 -0.68 -9.75 -20.27
C THR A 366 0.54 -9.11 -19.61
N LEU A 367 0.35 -7.94 -19.00
CA LEU A 367 1.35 -7.25 -18.19
C LEU A 367 0.96 -7.41 -16.72
N ARG A 368 1.93 -7.76 -15.88
CA ARG A 368 1.77 -7.87 -14.43
C ARG A 368 2.82 -7.05 -13.70
N LEU A 369 2.42 -6.34 -12.66
CA LEU A 369 3.34 -5.80 -11.66
C LEU A 369 3.35 -6.73 -10.46
N LYS A 370 4.49 -7.34 -10.21
CA LYS A 370 4.66 -8.29 -9.10
C LYS A 370 4.54 -7.58 -7.75
N ASN A 371 4.00 -8.28 -6.78
CA ASN A 371 4.08 -7.85 -5.39
C ASN A 371 5.30 -8.55 -4.74
N LYS A 372 6.35 -7.79 -4.47
CA LYS A 372 7.57 -8.23 -3.80
C LYS A 372 7.87 -7.30 -2.63
N VAL A 373 8.59 -7.78 -1.64
CA VAL A 373 9.13 -6.87 -0.60
C VAL A 373 10.06 -5.85 -1.27
N PRO A 374 9.80 -4.54 -1.14
CA PRO A 374 10.61 -3.51 -1.78
C PRO A 374 12.05 -3.48 -1.26
N ALA A 375 12.99 -3.04 -2.09
CA ALA A 375 14.41 -2.99 -1.76
C ALA A 375 14.71 -2.11 -0.53
N TRP A 376 13.98 -0.99 -0.36
CA TRP A 376 14.16 -0.09 0.78
C TRP A 376 14.01 -0.81 2.13
N VAL A 377 13.18 -1.86 2.21
CA VAL A 377 12.99 -2.61 3.46
C VAL A 377 14.29 -3.27 3.92
N SER A 378 15.06 -3.82 2.98
CA SER A 378 16.38 -4.40 3.30
C SER A 378 17.45 -3.33 3.54
N GLU A 379 17.39 -2.21 2.82
CA GLU A 379 18.30 -1.09 2.98
C GLU A 379 18.13 -0.39 4.34
N CYS A 380 16.87 -0.28 4.79
CA CYS A 380 16.52 0.31 6.08
C CYS A 380 16.62 -0.68 7.25
N SER A 381 17.06 -1.92 7.01
CA SER A 381 17.15 -2.96 8.03
C SER A 381 18.58 -3.28 8.39
N TYR A 382 18.82 -3.56 9.67
CA TYR A 382 20.01 -4.28 10.10
C TYR A 382 19.63 -5.36 11.12
N ASN A 383 20.42 -6.43 11.18
CA ASN A 383 20.07 -7.63 11.93
C ASN A 383 21.17 -8.12 12.90
N LYS A 384 22.19 -7.28 13.11
CA LYS A 384 23.29 -7.57 14.05
C LYS A 384 23.37 -6.45 15.07
N ARG A 385 23.62 -6.79 16.32
CA ARG A 385 23.92 -5.78 17.33
C ARG A 385 25.22 -5.08 16.97
N LEU A 386 25.16 -3.75 16.85
CA LEU A 386 26.28 -2.92 16.42
C LEU A 386 27.10 -2.41 17.60
N GLY A 387 26.49 -2.34 18.82
CA GLY A 387 27.10 -1.69 20.00
C GLY A 387 27.29 -0.19 19.80
N MET A 388 26.69 0.39 18.74
CA MET A 388 26.72 1.80 18.39
C MET A 388 25.40 2.17 17.69
N LEU A 389 25.17 3.46 17.46
CA LEU A 389 24.00 3.90 16.68
C LEU A 389 24.09 3.36 15.25
N PRO A 390 23.01 2.77 14.72
CA PRO A 390 22.91 2.44 13.29
C PRO A 390 22.83 3.72 12.44
N GLU A 391 22.84 3.57 11.12
CA GLU A 391 22.55 4.69 10.23
C GLU A 391 21.17 5.29 10.53
N SER A 392 21.02 6.59 10.28
CA SER A 392 19.85 7.36 10.74
C SER A 392 18.50 6.84 10.20
N HIS A 393 18.51 6.18 9.04
CA HIS A 393 17.32 5.63 8.38
C HIS A 393 17.06 4.14 8.73
N GLN A 394 17.93 3.50 9.52
CA GLN A 394 17.85 2.06 9.80
C GLN A 394 17.13 1.75 11.10
N SER A 395 16.38 0.66 11.09
CA SER A 395 15.77 0.02 12.27
C SER A 395 16.21 -1.43 12.39
N TYR A 396 16.30 -1.92 13.63
CA TYR A 396 16.68 -3.31 13.91
C TYR A 396 15.56 -4.27 13.45
N ALA A 397 15.93 -5.23 12.60
CA ALA A 397 15.08 -6.34 12.16
C ALA A 397 13.77 -5.93 11.45
N ILE A 398 13.72 -4.74 10.82
CA ILE A 398 12.52 -4.32 10.08
C ILE A 398 12.26 -5.22 8.87
N TYR A 399 13.32 -5.74 8.23
CA TYR A 399 13.18 -6.69 7.13
C TYR A 399 12.45 -7.96 7.57
N GLU A 400 12.85 -8.54 8.69
CA GLU A 400 12.25 -9.77 9.22
C GLU A 400 10.77 -9.56 9.60
N MET A 401 10.41 -8.38 10.09
CA MET A 401 9.03 -8.02 10.36
C MET A 401 8.21 -7.94 9.07
N VAL A 402 8.68 -7.18 8.09
CA VAL A 402 7.96 -6.98 6.82
C VAL A 402 7.90 -8.28 6.02
N GLU A 403 8.98 -9.06 5.98
CA GLU A 403 9.03 -10.37 5.35
C GLU A 403 8.04 -11.36 6.02
N GLY A 404 7.92 -11.30 7.35
CA GLY A 404 6.93 -12.09 8.08
C GLY A 404 5.50 -11.74 7.70
N ILE A 405 5.19 -10.44 7.55
CA ILE A 405 3.89 -9.95 7.06
C ILE A 405 3.68 -10.42 5.61
N TYR A 406 4.64 -10.14 4.72
CA TYR A 406 4.59 -10.55 3.32
C TYR A 406 4.34 -12.06 3.16
N SER A 407 5.10 -12.88 3.89
CA SER A 407 4.95 -14.33 3.86
C SER A 407 3.56 -14.81 4.29
N ALA A 408 2.91 -14.11 5.23
CA ALA A 408 1.54 -14.43 5.64
C ALA A 408 0.55 -14.23 4.50
N PHE A 409 0.64 -13.11 3.79
CA PHE A 409 -0.21 -12.83 2.63
C PHE A 409 0.10 -13.81 1.49
N TYR A 410 1.38 -13.94 1.13
CA TYR A 410 1.84 -14.79 0.05
C TYR A 410 1.40 -16.24 0.21
N ASN A 411 1.47 -16.79 1.42
CA ASN A 411 1.06 -18.17 1.73
C ASN A 411 -0.47 -18.33 1.83
N SER A 412 -1.20 -17.23 1.95
CA SER A 412 -2.67 -17.23 2.07
C SER A 412 -3.38 -17.03 0.73
N MET A 413 -2.65 -16.58 -0.30
CA MET A 413 -3.17 -16.33 -1.64
C MET A 413 -3.07 -17.57 -2.54
N ASP A 414 -4.02 -17.68 -3.48
CA ASP A 414 -3.85 -18.56 -4.63
C ASP A 414 -2.69 -18.06 -5.51
N THR A 415 -1.98 -18.97 -6.14
CA THR A 415 -0.77 -18.68 -6.93
C THR A 415 -0.97 -17.66 -8.05
N ASN A 416 -2.20 -17.49 -8.53
CA ASN A 416 -2.54 -16.57 -9.62
C ASN A 416 -2.86 -15.13 -9.16
N SER A 417 -2.88 -14.86 -7.84
CA SER A 417 -3.34 -13.60 -7.27
C SER A 417 -2.23 -12.76 -6.59
N ARG A 418 -0.96 -13.08 -6.89
CA ARG A 418 0.21 -12.51 -6.19
C ARG A 418 0.78 -11.25 -6.85
N ASP A 419 0.02 -10.58 -7.69
CA ASP A 419 0.45 -9.40 -8.41
C ASP A 419 -0.22 -8.15 -7.82
N LEU A 420 0.48 -7.00 -7.86
CA LEU A 420 -0.14 -5.73 -7.52
C LEU A 420 -1.23 -5.36 -8.52
N PHE A 421 -0.98 -5.60 -9.80
CA PHE A 421 -2.00 -5.53 -10.83
C PHE A 421 -1.71 -6.49 -12.00
N GLN A 422 -2.74 -6.74 -12.80
CA GLN A 422 -2.67 -7.42 -14.08
C GLN A 422 -3.43 -6.62 -15.13
N LEU A 423 -2.81 -6.33 -16.26
CA LEU A 423 -3.40 -5.67 -17.41
C LEU A 423 -3.40 -6.59 -18.61
N GLN A 424 -4.51 -6.66 -19.35
CA GLN A 424 -4.61 -7.37 -20.62
C GLN A 424 -4.80 -6.39 -21.77
N VAL A 425 -3.96 -6.53 -22.80
CA VAL A 425 -4.08 -5.80 -24.06
C VAL A 425 -4.38 -6.78 -25.18
N LYS A 426 -5.43 -6.52 -25.95
CA LYS A 426 -5.85 -7.37 -27.08
C LYS A 426 -5.50 -6.72 -28.41
N PHE A 427 -4.98 -7.51 -29.33
CA PHE A 427 -4.68 -7.10 -30.68
C PHE A 427 -5.66 -7.79 -31.64
N GLU A 428 -6.51 -7.01 -32.31
CA GLU A 428 -7.49 -7.51 -33.28
C GLU A 428 -7.01 -7.18 -34.67
N GLY A 429 -6.92 -8.20 -35.56
CA GLY A 429 -6.70 -8.06 -36.99
C GLY A 429 -5.26 -7.73 -37.39
N TYR A 430 -4.65 -8.71 -37.99
CA TYR A 430 -3.37 -8.58 -38.70
C TYR A 430 -3.62 -8.44 -40.18
N GLU A 431 -3.05 -7.45 -40.83
CA GLU A 431 -2.82 -7.37 -42.26
C GLU A 431 -1.34 -7.08 -42.51
#